data_a3fd8ccaf530f4f9821a875160813fb5
#
_entry.id   a3fd8ccaf530f4f9821a875160813fb5
#
_cell.length_a   1.000
_cell.length_b   1.000
_cell.length_c   1.000
_cell.angle_alpha   90.00
_cell.angle_beta   90.00
_cell.angle_gamma   90.00
#
_symmetry.space_group_name_H-M   'P 1'
#
loop_
_entity.id
_entity.type
_entity.pdbx_description
1 polymer ?
#
loop_
_entity_poly.entity_id
_entity_poly.type
_entity_poly.pdbx_seq_one_letter_code
_entity_poly.pdbx_strand_id
1 'polypeptide(L)'
;ALARDEGIRDDSTAEVLAGLRPAFRKDGSVTAGNSSPINDGASAVLLGAEGILDAEPLARIAGRAAFGNDPDVFGVAPVEAANRALARAGRTWADVSFVELNEAFAAQTLACAQLWTELDPERLNENGGAIAIGHPLGASGGRIIARAAHELKKRGGGVAVAAICIGVGQGLAVVLER
;
A
#
# COMPACT_ATOMS: atom_id res chain seq x y z
N ALA A 1 9.39 -29.15 0.57
CA ALA A 1 9.06 -28.05 -0.35
C ALA A 1 7.65 -27.57 -0.05
N LEU A 2 7.42 -26.27 0.11
CA LEU A 2 6.09 -25.68 0.22
C LEU A 2 5.38 -25.87 -1.11
N ALA A 3 4.24 -26.56 -1.09
CA ALA A 3 3.41 -26.81 -2.27
C ALA A 3 2.20 -25.87 -2.36
N ARG A 4 1.89 -25.16 -1.26
CA ARG A 4 0.73 -24.26 -1.14
C ARG A 4 1.05 -23.13 -0.17
N ASP A 5 0.48 -21.96 -0.42
CA ASP A 5 0.51 -20.83 0.51
C ASP A 5 -0.22 -21.18 1.82
N GLU A 6 0.45 -20.95 2.95
CA GLU A 6 -0.08 -21.25 4.28
C GLU A 6 -1.21 -20.31 4.71
N GLY A 7 -1.29 -19.11 4.08
CA GLY A 7 -2.29 -18.09 4.38
C GLY A 7 -3.68 -18.39 3.81
N ILE A 8 -3.79 -19.27 2.83
CA ILE A 8 -5.07 -19.58 2.18
C ILE A 8 -6.00 -20.34 3.13
N ARG A 9 -7.22 -19.83 3.28
CA ARG A 9 -8.30 -20.43 4.07
C ARG A 9 -9.48 -20.73 3.17
N ASP A 10 -9.68 -22.01 2.86
CA ASP A 10 -10.72 -22.48 1.94
C ASP A 10 -12.14 -22.36 2.55
N ASP A 11 -12.24 -22.22 3.86
CA ASP A 11 -13.48 -22.10 4.63
C ASP A 11 -13.93 -20.66 4.85
N SER A 12 -13.28 -19.68 4.22
CA SER A 12 -13.67 -18.26 4.35
C SER A 12 -15.01 -17.99 3.66
N THR A 13 -16.02 -17.66 4.47
CA THR A 13 -17.33 -17.18 4.01
C THR A 13 -17.70 -15.91 4.76
N ALA A 14 -18.71 -15.20 4.29
CA ALA A 14 -19.22 -14.00 4.97
C ALA A 14 -19.67 -14.31 6.40
N GLU A 15 -20.30 -15.48 6.62
CA GLU A 15 -20.77 -15.95 7.93
C GLU A 15 -19.59 -16.26 8.87
N VAL A 16 -18.57 -16.95 8.38
CA VAL A 16 -17.36 -17.25 9.15
C VAL A 16 -16.65 -15.95 9.54
N LEU A 17 -16.48 -15.01 8.61
CA LEU A 17 -15.86 -13.72 8.87
C LEU A 17 -16.65 -12.88 9.88
N ALA A 18 -17.97 -12.87 9.78
CA ALA A 18 -18.87 -12.17 10.72
C ALA A 18 -18.80 -12.72 12.15
N GLY A 19 -18.45 -14.00 12.30
CA GLY A 19 -18.29 -14.67 13.60
C GLY A 19 -16.94 -14.41 14.29
N LEU A 20 -15.99 -13.73 13.64
CA LEU A 20 -14.66 -13.47 14.19
C LEU A 20 -14.71 -12.41 15.30
N ARG A 21 -13.93 -12.64 16.35
CA ARG A 21 -13.84 -11.69 17.46
C ARG A 21 -13.04 -10.45 17.07
N PRO A 22 -13.51 -9.23 17.46
CA PRO A 22 -12.73 -8.01 17.32
C PRO A 22 -11.37 -8.10 18.02
N ALA A 23 -10.32 -7.56 17.36
CA ALA A 23 -8.94 -7.64 17.85
C ALA A 23 -8.59 -6.58 18.89
N PHE A 24 -9.19 -5.39 18.83
CA PHE A 24 -8.75 -4.23 19.63
C PHE A 24 -9.81 -3.70 20.59
N ARG A 25 -11.06 -3.66 20.20
CA ARG A 25 -12.19 -3.16 21.02
C ARG A 25 -13.27 -4.21 21.07
N LYS A 26 -13.94 -4.35 22.22
CA LYS A 26 -15.00 -5.36 22.44
C LYS A 26 -16.08 -5.34 21.34
N ASP A 27 -16.46 -4.14 20.90
CA ASP A 27 -17.50 -3.94 19.87
C ASP A 27 -16.87 -3.32 18.59
N GLY A 28 -15.60 -3.64 18.29
CA GLY A 28 -14.87 -3.16 17.13
C GLY A 28 -15.15 -3.98 15.88
N SER A 29 -14.81 -3.41 14.71
CA SER A 29 -14.97 -4.04 13.41
C SER A 29 -13.68 -4.71 12.87
N VAL A 30 -12.52 -4.45 13.50
CA VAL A 30 -11.23 -5.00 13.05
C VAL A 30 -11.05 -6.40 13.63
N THR A 31 -10.93 -7.39 12.77
CA THR A 31 -10.78 -8.81 13.11
C THR A 31 -9.61 -9.42 12.35
N ALA A 32 -9.25 -10.66 12.66
CA ALA A 32 -8.24 -11.39 11.89
C ALA A 32 -8.62 -11.59 10.42
N GLY A 33 -9.90 -11.57 10.08
CA GLY A 33 -10.39 -11.77 8.71
C GLY A 33 -10.31 -10.53 7.82
N ASN A 34 -10.07 -9.35 8.40
CA ASN A 34 -9.94 -8.08 7.66
C ASN A 34 -8.67 -7.30 8.05
N SER A 35 -7.68 -8.03 8.53
CA SER A 35 -6.34 -7.53 8.88
C SER A 35 -5.29 -8.32 8.09
N SER A 36 -4.18 -7.66 7.78
CA SER A 36 -3.07 -8.37 7.16
C SER A 36 -2.43 -9.36 8.13
N PRO A 37 -2.08 -10.58 7.69
CA PRO A 37 -1.31 -11.50 8.50
C PRO A 37 0.15 -11.01 8.62
N ILE A 38 0.80 -11.35 9.73
CA ILE A 38 2.23 -11.13 9.95
C ILE A 38 2.98 -12.29 9.27
N ASN A 39 3.90 -11.94 8.38
CA ASN A 39 4.64 -12.91 7.57
C ASN A 39 6.13 -12.59 7.57
N ASP A 40 6.94 -13.60 7.26
CA ASP A 40 8.32 -13.40 6.87
C ASP A 40 8.38 -12.97 5.40
N GLY A 41 9.33 -12.12 5.08
CA GLY A 41 9.53 -11.66 3.71
C GLY A 41 10.72 -10.73 3.57
N ALA A 42 11.26 -10.67 2.35
CA ALA A 42 12.33 -9.76 1.98
C ALA A 42 12.01 -9.11 0.64
N SER A 43 12.42 -7.87 0.48
CA SER A 43 12.35 -7.14 -0.79
C SER A 43 13.62 -6.35 -1.00
N ALA A 44 14.02 -6.17 -2.26
CA ALA A 44 15.16 -5.34 -2.62
C ALA A 44 14.79 -4.46 -3.83
N VAL A 45 15.21 -3.21 -3.79
CA VAL A 45 15.04 -2.23 -4.86
C VAL A 45 16.39 -1.61 -5.13
N LEU A 46 16.86 -1.69 -6.38
CA LEU A 46 18.07 -1.00 -6.82
C LEU A 46 17.69 0.43 -7.24
N LEU A 47 18.32 1.40 -6.61
CA LEU A 47 18.17 2.81 -6.93
C LEU A 47 19.47 3.35 -7.52
N GLY A 48 19.35 4.16 -8.54
CA GLY A 48 20.49 4.86 -9.16
C GLY A 48 20.08 6.27 -9.58
N ALA A 49 21.06 7.16 -9.68
CA ALA A 49 20.84 8.43 -10.34
C ALA A 49 20.65 8.21 -11.85
N GLU A 50 19.98 9.14 -12.52
CA GLU A 50 19.75 9.08 -13.95
C GLU A 50 21.07 8.96 -14.71
N GLY A 51 21.13 8.00 -15.64
CA GLY A 51 22.31 7.76 -16.50
C GLY A 51 23.47 7.01 -15.83
N ILE A 52 23.39 6.63 -14.55
CA ILE A 52 24.49 5.88 -13.87
C ILE A 52 24.41 4.39 -14.12
N LEU A 53 23.22 3.81 -14.24
CA LEU A 53 23.05 2.40 -14.48
C LEU A 53 22.88 2.15 -15.98
N ASP A 54 23.63 1.18 -16.50
CA ASP A 54 23.45 0.68 -17.88
C ASP A 54 22.26 -0.29 -17.95
N ALA A 55 21.09 0.24 -17.57
CA ALA A 55 19.83 -0.48 -17.59
C ALA A 55 18.68 0.53 -17.70
N GLU A 56 17.66 0.16 -18.47
CA GLU A 56 16.44 0.95 -18.53
C GLU A 56 15.70 0.87 -17.17
N PRO A 57 15.42 2.00 -16.50
CA PRO A 57 14.72 1.98 -15.23
C PRO A 57 13.27 1.49 -15.40
N LEU A 58 12.76 0.80 -14.39
CA LEU A 58 11.34 0.41 -14.35
C LEU A 58 10.45 1.64 -14.18
N ALA A 59 10.87 2.57 -13.32
CA ALA A 59 10.19 3.83 -13.08
C ALA A 59 11.16 4.85 -12.46
N ARG A 60 10.80 6.11 -12.46
CA ARG A 60 11.48 7.20 -11.78
C ARG A 60 10.74 7.54 -10.49
N ILE A 61 11.46 7.82 -9.41
CA ILE A 61 10.88 8.41 -8.20
C ILE A 61 10.73 9.92 -8.46
N ALA A 62 9.48 10.36 -8.64
CA ALA A 62 9.16 11.75 -8.95
C ALA A 62 8.96 12.59 -7.67
N GLY A 63 8.39 11.98 -6.62
CA GLY A 63 8.16 12.65 -5.35
C GLY A 63 8.11 11.68 -4.20
N ARG A 64 8.36 12.18 -2.99
CA ARG A 64 8.23 11.40 -1.77
C ARG A 64 7.90 12.30 -0.59
N ALA A 65 7.15 11.80 0.38
CA ALA A 65 6.88 12.51 1.62
C ALA A 65 6.61 11.56 2.78
N ALA A 66 6.87 12.06 3.96
CA ALA A 66 6.42 11.50 5.22
C ALA A 66 5.45 12.48 5.88
N PHE A 67 4.53 11.96 6.66
CA PHE A 67 3.62 12.73 7.49
C PHE A 67 3.44 12.03 8.84
N GLY A 68 3.36 12.83 9.90
CA GLY A 68 3.05 12.37 11.24
C GLY A 68 1.68 12.88 11.68
N ASN A 69 0.87 12.02 12.29
CA ASN A 69 -0.40 12.36 12.90
C ASN A 69 -0.51 11.77 14.30
N ASP A 70 -1.66 11.94 14.94
CA ASP A 70 -1.96 11.34 16.22
C ASP A 70 -1.85 9.80 16.13
N PRO A 71 -1.10 9.14 17.02
CA PRO A 71 -0.99 7.68 17.07
C PRO A 71 -2.31 6.94 17.08
N ASP A 72 -3.36 7.49 17.69
CA ASP A 72 -4.68 6.87 17.75
C ASP A 72 -5.36 6.77 16.38
N VAL A 73 -4.92 7.56 15.41
CA VAL A 73 -5.43 7.57 14.03
C VAL A 73 -4.32 7.37 12.99
N PHE A 74 -3.24 6.67 13.38
CA PHE A 74 -2.07 6.43 12.53
C PHE A 74 -2.42 5.90 11.13
N GLY A 75 -3.50 5.14 11.03
CA GLY A 75 -3.90 4.48 9.78
C GLY A 75 -4.19 5.42 8.62
N VAL A 76 -4.54 6.69 8.90
CA VAL A 76 -4.83 7.69 7.84
C VAL A 76 -3.65 8.63 7.54
N ALA A 77 -2.51 8.47 8.19
CA ALA A 77 -1.31 9.25 7.88
C ALA A 77 -0.85 9.15 6.41
N PRO A 78 -1.05 8.02 5.69
CA PRO A 78 -0.74 7.93 4.25
C PRO A 78 -1.47 8.96 3.39
N VAL A 79 -2.65 9.44 3.81
CA VAL A 79 -3.43 10.42 3.05
C VAL A 79 -2.65 11.69 2.81
N GLU A 80 -2.19 12.31 3.87
CA GLU A 80 -1.42 13.56 3.76
C GLU A 80 0.00 13.30 3.21
N ALA A 81 0.59 12.16 3.50
CA ALA A 81 1.88 11.77 2.90
C ALA A 81 1.78 11.70 1.37
N ALA A 82 0.72 11.09 0.83
CA ALA A 82 0.48 10.99 -0.60
C ALA A 82 0.22 12.38 -1.24
N ASN A 83 -0.61 13.21 -0.62
CA ASN A 83 -0.88 14.57 -1.09
C ASN A 83 0.42 15.38 -1.20
N ARG A 84 1.28 15.32 -0.17
CA ARG A 84 2.59 16.01 -0.19
C ARG A 84 3.55 15.42 -1.21
N ALA A 85 3.53 14.10 -1.40
CA ALA A 85 4.39 13.45 -2.39
C ALA A 85 3.98 13.84 -3.82
N LEU A 86 2.68 13.88 -4.12
CA LEU A 86 2.13 14.36 -5.39
C LEU A 86 2.49 15.83 -5.64
N ALA A 87 2.28 16.70 -4.66
CA ALA A 87 2.65 18.13 -4.78
C ALA A 87 4.15 18.30 -5.09
N ARG A 88 5.04 17.52 -4.44
CA ARG A 88 6.49 17.54 -4.72
C ARG A 88 6.84 17.00 -6.11
N ALA A 89 6.04 16.10 -6.64
CA ALA A 89 6.18 15.59 -8.00
C ALA A 89 5.59 16.56 -9.05
N GLY A 90 4.91 17.63 -8.64
CA GLY A 90 4.17 18.51 -9.54
C GLY A 90 2.96 17.82 -10.18
N ARG A 91 2.34 16.88 -9.45
CA ARG A 91 1.21 16.06 -9.89
C ARG A 91 0.00 16.27 -8.98
N THR A 92 -1.15 15.90 -9.52
CA THR A 92 -2.45 15.88 -8.83
C THR A 92 -3.03 14.47 -8.84
N TRP A 93 -4.11 14.24 -8.11
CA TRP A 93 -4.83 12.96 -8.14
C TRP A 93 -5.41 12.61 -9.52
N ALA A 94 -5.72 13.62 -10.35
CA ALA A 94 -6.18 13.42 -11.73
C ALA A 94 -5.12 12.75 -12.62
N ASP A 95 -3.83 12.93 -12.31
CA ASP A 95 -2.72 12.34 -13.04
C ASP A 95 -2.46 10.87 -12.63
N VAL A 96 -2.97 10.44 -11.45
CA VAL A 96 -2.66 9.12 -10.88
C VAL A 96 -3.38 8.02 -11.63
N SER A 97 -2.59 7.10 -12.18
CA SER A 97 -3.10 5.92 -12.88
C SER A 97 -3.58 4.83 -11.93
N PHE A 98 -2.88 4.62 -10.81
CA PHE A 98 -3.25 3.67 -9.75
C PHE A 98 -2.47 3.94 -8.46
N VAL A 99 -2.96 3.32 -7.37
CA VAL A 99 -2.37 3.43 -6.02
C VAL A 99 -2.09 2.04 -5.47
N GLU A 100 -0.89 1.84 -4.94
CA GLU A 100 -0.52 0.69 -4.10
C GLU A 100 -0.47 1.17 -2.63
N LEU A 101 -1.54 0.98 -1.89
CA LEU A 101 -1.60 1.25 -0.45
C LEU A 101 -1.41 -0.05 0.32
N ASN A 102 -0.45 -0.09 1.22
CA ASN A 102 -0.30 -1.26 2.08
C ASN A 102 -1.51 -1.42 3.00
N GLU A 103 -2.16 -2.57 2.92
CA GLU A 103 -3.37 -2.90 3.68
C GLU A 103 -3.00 -3.49 5.04
N ALA A 104 -2.65 -2.65 6.01
CA ALA A 104 -2.48 -3.15 7.37
C ALA A 104 -3.82 -3.68 7.95
N PHE A 105 -4.91 -2.95 7.66
CA PHE A 105 -6.30 -3.28 8.01
C PHE A 105 -7.23 -2.79 6.91
N ALA A 106 -8.31 -3.53 6.63
CA ALA A 106 -9.33 -3.07 5.69
C ALA A 106 -9.94 -1.73 6.11
N ALA A 107 -10.21 -1.54 7.41
CA ALA A 107 -10.73 -0.28 7.94
C ALA A 107 -9.79 0.90 7.65
N GLN A 108 -8.48 0.70 7.77
CA GLN A 108 -7.47 1.73 7.47
C GLN A 108 -7.44 2.05 5.97
N THR A 109 -7.46 1.03 5.12
CA THR A 109 -7.47 1.20 3.66
C THR A 109 -8.71 1.94 3.19
N LEU A 110 -9.88 1.56 3.68
CA LEU A 110 -11.15 2.23 3.37
C LEU A 110 -11.19 3.68 3.86
N ALA A 111 -10.64 3.96 5.05
CA ALA A 111 -10.55 5.32 5.57
C ALA A 111 -9.65 6.20 4.67
N CYS A 112 -8.52 5.68 4.20
CA CYS A 112 -7.68 6.40 3.24
C CYS A 112 -8.42 6.64 1.91
N ALA A 113 -9.10 5.63 1.38
CA ALA A 113 -9.87 5.75 0.15
C ALA A 113 -10.97 6.82 0.24
N GLN A 114 -11.67 6.89 1.38
CA GLN A 114 -12.69 7.92 1.62
C GLN A 114 -12.11 9.34 1.71
N LEU A 115 -10.89 9.49 2.20
CA LEU A 115 -10.22 10.78 2.34
C LEU A 115 -9.51 11.24 1.05
N TRP A 116 -9.21 10.32 0.13
CA TRP A 116 -8.74 10.64 -1.22
C TRP A 116 -9.92 10.82 -2.18
N THR A 117 -10.71 11.88 -1.96
CA THR A 117 -11.97 12.13 -2.65
C THR A 117 -11.88 12.28 -4.17
N GLU A 118 -10.69 12.57 -4.68
CA GLU A 118 -10.41 12.71 -6.10
C GLU A 118 -9.89 11.41 -6.74
N LEU A 119 -9.59 10.38 -5.93
CA LEU A 119 -9.14 9.08 -6.42
C LEU A 119 -10.35 8.22 -6.81
N ASP A 120 -10.31 7.68 -8.01
CA ASP A 120 -11.22 6.59 -8.42
C ASP A 120 -10.91 5.34 -7.57
N PRO A 121 -11.85 4.84 -6.76
CA PRO A 121 -11.63 3.69 -5.90
C PRO A 121 -11.16 2.42 -6.64
N GLU A 122 -11.54 2.25 -7.90
CA GLU A 122 -11.14 1.12 -8.74
C GLU A 122 -9.63 1.11 -9.03
N ARG A 123 -8.96 2.25 -8.86
CA ARG A 123 -7.50 2.39 -9.02
C ARG A 123 -6.70 2.06 -7.76
N LEU A 124 -7.36 1.71 -6.67
CA LEU A 124 -6.72 1.36 -5.41
C LEU A 124 -6.50 -0.15 -5.32
N ASN A 125 -5.23 -0.57 -5.21
CA ASN A 125 -4.84 -1.98 -5.03
C ASN A 125 -5.51 -2.93 -6.04
N GLU A 126 -5.57 -2.55 -7.30
CA GLU A 126 -6.27 -3.26 -8.39
C GLU A 126 -5.92 -4.75 -8.50
N ASN A 127 -4.75 -5.13 -8.05
CA ASN A 127 -4.29 -6.50 -8.08
C ASN A 127 -4.32 -7.18 -6.68
N GLY A 128 -5.05 -6.63 -5.73
CA GLY A 128 -5.07 -7.08 -4.33
C GLY A 128 -3.91 -6.54 -3.49
N GLY A 129 -3.89 -6.85 -2.21
CA GLY A 129 -2.94 -6.29 -1.26
C GLY A 129 -2.60 -7.19 -0.08
N ALA A 130 -2.10 -6.58 0.99
CA ALA A 130 -1.50 -7.26 2.12
C ALA A 130 -2.48 -8.13 2.94
N ILE A 131 -3.77 -7.87 2.89
CA ILE A 131 -4.77 -8.74 3.56
C ILE A 131 -4.74 -10.13 2.93
N ALA A 132 -4.57 -10.21 1.59
CA ALA A 132 -4.53 -11.47 0.87
C ALA A 132 -3.17 -12.15 0.92
N ILE A 133 -2.06 -11.39 0.76
CA ILE A 133 -0.72 -11.96 0.54
C ILE A 133 0.23 -11.75 1.72
N GLY A 134 -0.22 -11.14 2.81
CA GLY A 134 0.58 -10.91 4.00
C GLY A 134 1.30 -9.55 4.05
N HIS A 135 1.75 -9.21 5.26
CA HIS A 135 2.45 -7.96 5.55
C HIS A 135 3.78 -8.23 6.28
N PRO A 136 4.82 -8.67 5.57
CA PRO A 136 6.16 -8.72 6.14
C PRO A 136 6.66 -7.28 6.36
N LEU A 137 6.61 -6.81 7.61
CA LEU A 137 6.79 -5.40 7.99
C LEU A 137 8.02 -4.75 7.34
N GLY A 138 9.17 -5.42 7.41
CA GLY A 138 10.43 -4.92 6.84
C GLY A 138 10.51 -4.98 5.31
N ALA A 139 9.65 -5.75 4.65
CA ALA A 139 9.67 -5.93 3.20
C ALA A 139 8.55 -5.19 2.46
N SER A 140 7.44 -4.87 3.12
CA SER A 140 6.23 -4.35 2.46
C SER A 140 6.46 -3.04 1.71
N GLY A 141 7.27 -2.12 2.24
CA GLY A 141 7.59 -0.87 1.55
C GLY A 141 8.28 -1.10 0.20
N GLY A 142 9.32 -1.94 0.17
CA GLY A 142 10.00 -2.31 -1.07
C GLY A 142 9.09 -3.09 -2.02
N ARG A 143 8.22 -3.96 -1.49
CA ARG A 143 7.24 -4.72 -2.29
C ARG A 143 6.28 -3.81 -3.04
N ILE A 144 5.61 -2.86 -2.37
CA ILE A 144 4.64 -1.97 -3.03
C ILE A 144 5.31 -1.06 -4.06
N ILE A 145 6.53 -0.57 -3.78
CA ILE A 145 7.31 0.22 -4.73
C ILE A 145 7.69 -0.62 -5.96
N ALA A 146 8.25 -1.82 -5.76
CA ALA A 146 8.63 -2.70 -6.86
C ALA A 146 7.42 -3.07 -7.71
N ARG A 147 6.29 -3.40 -7.07
CA ARG A 147 5.04 -3.71 -7.76
C ARG A 147 4.54 -2.52 -8.58
N ALA A 148 4.49 -1.33 -8.01
CA ALA A 148 4.08 -0.13 -8.71
C ALA A 148 4.99 0.13 -9.93
N ALA A 149 6.30 -0.02 -9.80
CA ALA A 149 7.24 0.15 -10.91
C ALA A 149 7.03 -0.88 -12.03
N HIS A 150 6.80 -2.15 -11.68
CA HIS A 150 6.50 -3.20 -12.65
C HIS A 150 5.16 -2.98 -13.36
N GLU A 151 4.13 -2.54 -12.64
CA GLU A 151 2.82 -2.26 -13.22
C GLU A 151 2.87 -1.05 -14.17
N LEU A 152 3.62 0.01 -13.83
CA LEU A 152 3.87 1.13 -14.74
C LEU A 152 4.56 0.66 -16.03
N LYS A 153 5.57 -0.22 -15.92
CA LYS A 153 6.23 -0.79 -17.09
C LYS A 153 5.26 -1.59 -17.96
N LYS A 154 4.42 -2.43 -17.34
CA LYS A 154 3.42 -3.26 -18.03
C LYS A 154 2.38 -2.42 -18.77
N ARG A 155 1.97 -1.28 -18.22
CA ARG A 155 1.02 -0.33 -18.83
C ARG A 155 1.65 0.55 -19.89
N GLY A 156 2.96 0.57 -20.01
CA GLY A 156 3.68 1.43 -20.95
C GLY A 156 3.88 2.87 -20.44
N GLY A 157 3.56 3.13 -19.16
CA GLY A 157 3.76 4.41 -18.52
C GLY A 157 2.65 4.81 -17.56
N GLY A 158 2.74 6.04 -17.02
CA GLY A 158 1.76 6.65 -16.12
C GLY A 158 2.37 7.15 -14.81
N VAL A 159 1.50 7.46 -13.86
CA VAL A 159 1.85 7.93 -12.51
C VAL A 159 1.24 6.96 -11.49
N ALA A 160 2.05 6.49 -10.55
CA ALA A 160 1.59 5.64 -9.46
C ALA A 160 1.96 6.23 -8.10
N VAL A 161 1.12 6.01 -7.11
CA VAL A 161 1.39 6.32 -5.71
C VAL A 161 1.56 5.01 -4.95
N ALA A 162 2.70 4.82 -4.28
CA ALA A 162 2.90 3.77 -3.31
C ALA A 162 2.89 4.38 -1.90
N ALA A 163 1.98 3.93 -1.02
CA ALA A 163 1.81 4.51 0.31
C ALA A 163 1.66 3.44 1.39
N ILE A 164 2.12 3.77 2.60
CA ILE A 164 2.10 2.86 3.75
C ILE A 164 1.91 3.66 5.05
N CYS A 165 1.07 3.16 5.95
CA CYS A 165 1.02 3.61 7.33
C CYS A 165 2.13 2.93 8.14
N ILE A 166 2.62 3.62 9.15
CA ILE A 166 3.65 3.15 10.07
C ILE A 166 3.14 3.38 11.48
N GLY A 167 3.37 2.46 12.39
CA GLY A 167 3.01 2.60 13.79
C GLY A 167 3.48 3.92 14.41
N VAL A 168 2.91 4.29 15.55
CA VAL A 168 3.15 5.56 16.26
C VAL A 168 2.79 6.83 15.50
N GLY A 169 1.83 6.76 14.54
CA GLY A 169 1.28 7.96 13.90
C GLY A 169 2.07 8.44 12.68
N GLN A 170 2.58 7.56 11.84
CA GLN A 170 3.33 7.96 10.66
C GLN A 170 2.75 7.38 9.37
N GLY A 171 2.95 8.08 8.26
CA GLY A 171 2.70 7.63 6.90
C GLY A 171 3.85 8.01 5.97
N LEU A 172 4.12 7.15 5.01
CA LEU A 172 5.07 7.39 3.93
C LEU A 172 4.37 7.23 2.58
N ALA A 173 4.75 8.06 1.62
CA ALA A 173 4.33 7.90 0.24
C ALA A 173 5.45 8.23 -0.74
N VAL A 174 5.45 7.53 -1.86
CA VAL A 174 6.34 7.71 -3.00
C VAL A 174 5.51 7.79 -4.27
N VAL A 175 5.79 8.79 -5.11
CA VAL A 175 5.22 8.92 -6.45
C VAL A 175 6.22 8.38 -7.44
N LEU A 176 5.79 7.44 -8.26
CA LEU A 176 6.54 6.82 -9.33
C LEU A 176 5.97 7.24 -10.69
N GLU A 177 6.84 7.45 -11.64
CA GLU A 177 6.49 7.79 -13.03
C GLU A 177 7.29 6.95 -14.02
N ARG A 178 6.63 6.64 -15.14
CA ARG A 178 7.25 6.05 -16.32
C ARG A 178 6.70 6.66 -17.60
#